data_9ea9a557cdd35132d2294f9d80da7ddb
#
_entry.id   9ea9a557cdd35132d2294f9d80da7ddb
#
_cell.length_a   1.000
_cell.length_b   1.000
_cell.length_c   1.000
_cell.angle_alpha   90.00
_cell.angle_beta   90.00
_cell.angle_gamma   90.00
#
_symmetry.space_group_name_H-M   'P 1'
#
loop_
_entity.id
_entity.type
_entity.pdbx_description
1 polymer ?
#
loop_
_entity_poly.entity_id
_entity_poly.type
_entity_poly.pdbx_seq_one_letter_code
_entity_poly.pdbx_strand_id
1 'polypeptide(L)'
;MVWRRDYSRKEVEELLSAIERQATDAVAFGERAQRDISEDRFSSFLTFRKKVEEVRALAALTEERLMGNGGAKLTDLQVEFERIDLLLTGLLARSTRNYFANLRDDQALPMGARELFEPELKIVEEMRAKLERPQYAGKVSTTVVEDLEATASMIRKVISRAPSLPDFSDAPSLPKPTKRLSNLGRPIRT
;
A
#
# COMPACT_ATOMS: atom_id res chain seq x y z
N MET A 1 13.98 18.48 24.46
CA MET A 1 15.17 18.42 23.59
C MET A 1 15.15 17.07 22.90
N VAL A 2 14.69 16.97 21.64
CA VAL A 2 14.67 15.71 20.89
C VAL A 2 16.08 15.54 20.32
N TRP A 3 16.78 14.50 20.75
CA TRP A 3 18.09 14.15 20.21
C TRP A 3 17.84 13.69 18.75
N ARG A 4 18.16 14.56 17.78
CA ARG A 4 18.23 14.13 16.37
C ARG A 4 19.47 13.25 16.24
N ARG A 5 19.25 11.96 16.03
CA ARG A 5 20.32 11.02 15.74
C ARG A 5 20.77 11.26 14.30
N ASP A 6 22.02 11.60 14.10
CA ASP A 6 22.64 11.62 12.78
C ASP A 6 22.78 10.17 12.28
N TYR A 7 22.22 9.91 11.11
CA TYR A 7 22.34 8.60 10.46
C TYR A 7 23.62 8.53 9.65
N SER A 8 24.30 7.39 9.70
CA SER A 8 25.50 7.18 8.92
C SER A 8 25.16 7.00 7.44
N ARG A 9 26.10 7.33 6.57
CA ARG A 9 26.00 7.09 5.13
C ARG A 9 25.62 5.62 4.83
N LYS A 10 26.27 4.68 5.51
CA LYS A 10 26.04 3.25 5.35
C LYS A 10 24.60 2.84 5.67
N GLU A 11 23.99 3.39 6.74
CA GLU A 11 22.59 3.14 7.09
C GLU A 11 21.62 3.59 5.99
N VAL A 12 21.91 4.72 5.33
CA VAL A 12 21.09 5.22 4.23
C VAL A 12 21.27 4.37 2.97
N GLU A 13 22.49 3.97 2.62
CA GLU A 13 22.78 3.06 1.50
C GLU A 13 22.09 1.69 1.68
N GLU A 14 22.09 1.14 2.90
CA GLU A 14 21.36 -0.10 3.22
C GLU A 14 19.85 0.05 3.03
N LEU A 15 19.28 1.21 3.38
CA LEU A 15 17.86 1.50 3.13
C LEU A 15 17.53 1.62 1.64
N LEU A 16 18.35 2.31 0.85
CA LEU A 16 18.18 2.41 -0.60
C LEU A 16 18.17 1.02 -1.25
N SER A 17 19.14 0.18 -0.89
CA SER A 17 19.22 -1.21 -1.37
C SER A 17 18.01 -2.05 -0.93
N ALA A 18 17.46 -1.79 0.26
CA ALA A 18 16.25 -2.47 0.74
C ALA A 18 15.01 -2.03 -0.03
N ILE A 19 14.89 -0.74 -0.38
CA ILE A 19 13.78 -0.23 -1.22
C ILE A 19 13.79 -0.92 -2.58
N GLU A 20 14.95 -0.99 -3.26
CA GLU A 20 15.06 -1.63 -4.58
C GLU A 20 14.64 -3.10 -4.56
N ARG A 21 15.09 -3.86 -3.54
CA ARG A 21 14.71 -5.27 -3.39
C ARG A 21 13.20 -5.43 -3.16
N GLN A 22 12.65 -4.64 -2.23
CA GLN A 22 11.21 -4.72 -1.93
C GLN A 22 10.34 -4.23 -3.07
N ALA A 23 10.81 -3.26 -3.87
CA ALA A 23 10.12 -2.84 -5.08
C ALA A 23 10.01 -3.98 -6.10
N THR A 24 11.11 -4.72 -6.30
CA THR A 24 11.10 -5.89 -7.18
C THR A 24 10.10 -6.95 -6.71
N ASP A 25 10.09 -7.24 -5.41
CA ASP A 25 9.13 -8.16 -4.82
C ASP A 25 7.69 -7.67 -5.01
N ALA A 26 7.41 -6.37 -4.77
CA ALA A 26 6.07 -5.80 -4.94
C ALA A 26 5.57 -5.94 -6.38
N VAL A 27 6.42 -5.73 -7.39
CA VAL A 27 6.07 -5.92 -8.80
C VAL A 27 5.71 -7.38 -9.08
N ALA A 28 6.50 -8.33 -8.58
CA ALA A 28 6.22 -9.77 -8.75
C ALA A 28 4.89 -10.19 -8.10
N PHE A 29 4.54 -9.61 -6.94
CA PHE A 29 3.23 -9.81 -6.32
C PHE A 29 2.10 -9.16 -7.12
N GLY A 30 2.33 -7.99 -7.74
CA GLY A 30 1.37 -7.34 -8.64
C GLY A 30 1.04 -8.20 -9.87
N GLU A 31 2.06 -8.78 -10.50
CA GLU A 31 1.88 -9.69 -11.63
C GLU A 31 1.13 -10.97 -11.24
N ARG A 32 1.38 -11.50 -10.03
CA ARG A 32 0.62 -12.65 -9.50
C ARG A 32 -0.84 -12.27 -9.26
N ALA A 33 -1.10 -11.14 -8.61
CA ALA A 33 -2.44 -10.66 -8.36
C ALA A 33 -3.23 -10.45 -9.66
N GLN A 34 -2.57 -9.95 -10.71
CA GLN A 34 -3.16 -9.80 -12.03
C GLN A 34 -3.56 -11.16 -12.66
N ARG A 35 -2.74 -12.20 -12.51
CA ARG A 35 -3.09 -13.55 -12.98
C ARG A 35 -4.25 -14.16 -12.20
N ASP A 36 -4.25 -13.98 -10.87
CA ASP A 36 -5.29 -14.52 -10.00
C ASP A 36 -6.67 -13.90 -10.26
N ILE A 37 -6.73 -12.65 -10.73
CA ILE A 37 -7.98 -12.01 -11.14
C ILE A 37 -8.67 -12.78 -12.28
N SER A 38 -7.92 -13.27 -13.25
CA SER A 38 -8.48 -14.04 -14.35
C SER A 38 -9.15 -15.34 -13.88
N GLU A 39 -8.80 -15.81 -12.69
CA GLU A 39 -9.35 -16.98 -12.02
C GLU A 39 -10.37 -16.63 -10.91
N ASP A 40 -10.88 -15.38 -10.91
CA ASP A 40 -11.80 -14.84 -9.88
C ASP A 40 -11.25 -14.90 -8.44
N ARG A 41 -9.93 -14.80 -8.28
CA ARG A 41 -9.24 -14.83 -6.99
C ARG A 41 -8.74 -13.45 -6.60
N PHE A 42 -9.23 -12.94 -5.49
CA PHE A 42 -8.80 -11.65 -4.94
C PHE A 42 -7.76 -11.76 -3.83
N SER A 43 -7.41 -12.97 -3.39
CA SER A 43 -6.51 -13.19 -2.25
C SER A 43 -5.10 -12.62 -2.47
N SER A 44 -4.57 -12.70 -3.68
CA SER A 44 -3.25 -12.16 -4.01
C SER A 44 -3.19 -10.65 -4.03
N PHE A 45 -4.34 -9.96 -4.23
CA PHE A 45 -4.39 -8.50 -4.18
C PHE A 45 -4.04 -7.96 -2.80
N LEU A 46 -4.54 -8.57 -1.73
CA LEU A 46 -4.20 -8.15 -0.36
C LEU A 46 -2.70 -8.26 -0.07
N THR A 47 -2.05 -9.31 -0.59
CA THR A 47 -0.61 -9.49 -0.45
C THR A 47 0.17 -8.45 -1.25
N PHE A 48 -0.25 -8.15 -2.48
CA PHE A 48 0.32 -7.09 -3.29
C PHE A 48 0.20 -5.73 -2.59
N ARG A 49 -1.00 -5.38 -2.14
CA ARG A 49 -1.28 -4.15 -1.40
C ARG A 49 -0.37 -3.99 -0.18
N LYS A 50 -0.26 -5.04 0.65
CA LYS A 50 0.63 -5.03 1.81
C LYS A 50 2.08 -4.75 1.40
N LYS A 51 2.57 -5.34 0.31
CA LYS A 51 3.91 -5.08 -0.21
C LYS A 51 4.10 -3.65 -0.67
N VAL A 52 3.12 -3.05 -1.34
CA VAL A 52 3.14 -1.63 -1.71
C VAL A 52 3.22 -0.74 -0.46
N GLU A 53 2.45 -1.01 0.57
CA GLU A 53 2.48 -0.28 1.85
C GLU A 53 3.85 -0.40 2.53
N GLU A 54 4.45 -1.60 2.57
CA GLU A 54 5.79 -1.83 3.14
C GLU A 54 6.86 -1.01 2.41
N VAL A 55 6.87 -1.00 1.07
CA VAL A 55 7.82 -0.25 0.26
C VAL A 55 7.65 1.26 0.48
N ARG A 56 6.41 1.75 0.51
CA ARG A 56 6.11 3.17 0.75
C ARG A 56 6.55 3.62 2.15
N ALA A 57 6.32 2.79 3.16
CA ALA A 57 6.76 3.07 4.52
C ALA A 57 8.29 3.15 4.61
N LEU A 58 9.00 2.26 3.92
CA LEU A 58 10.45 2.27 3.84
C LEU A 58 10.98 3.50 3.09
N ALA A 59 10.33 3.91 2.00
CA ALA A 59 10.69 5.13 1.27
C ALA A 59 10.48 6.37 2.13
N ALA A 60 9.35 6.48 2.85
CA ALA A 60 9.09 7.59 3.75
C ALA A 60 10.12 7.68 4.89
N LEU A 61 10.50 6.54 5.48
CA LEU A 61 11.54 6.47 6.49
C LEU A 61 12.90 6.93 5.96
N THR A 62 13.24 6.55 4.72
CA THR A 62 14.49 6.93 4.08
C THR A 62 14.53 8.43 3.79
N GLU A 63 13.43 9.00 3.28
CA GLU A 63 13.27 10.44 3.07
C GLU A 63 13.45 11.22 4.39
N GLU A 64 12.81 10.79 5.47
CA GLU A 64 12.94 11.41 6.79
C GLU A 64 14.40 11.40 7.28
N ARG A 65 15.10 10.29 7.10
CA ARG A 65 16.51 10.17 7.51
C ARG A 65 17.43 11.05 6.68
N LEU A 66 17.20 11.15 5.38
CA LEU A 66 17.98 12.04 4.51
C LEU A 66 17.77 13.51 4.88
N MET A 67 16.54 13.91 5.16
CA MET A 67 16.22 15.29 5.59
C MET A 67 16.75 15.61 6.98
N GLY A 68 16.83 14.63 7.88
CA GLY A 68 17.30 14.79 9.25
C GLY A 68 18.78 15.08 9.37
N ASN A 69 19.59 14.68 8.40
CA ASN A 69 21.06 14.74 8.45
C ASN A 69 21.70 16.09 8.08
N GLY A 70 20.96 17.22 8.16
CA GLY A 70 21.54 18.55 7.93
C GLY A 70 22.06 18.80 6.51
N GLY A 71 21.57 18.08 5.52
CA GLY A 71 21.59 18.38 4.08
C GLY A 71 22.92 18.30 3.34
N ALA A 72 24.04 18.67 3.92
CA ALA A 72 25.28 18.90 3.17
C ALA A 72 26.15 17.63 2.93
N LYS A 73 25.99 16.59 3.74
CA LYS A 73 26.88 15.42 3.69
C LYS A 73 26.37 14.23 2.87
N LEU A 74 25.08 14.22 2.49
CA LEU A 74 24.43 13.10 1.81
C LEU A 74 23.66 13.51 0.54
N THR A 75 24.07 14.61 -0.10
CA THR A 75 23.39 15.15 -1.29
C THR A 75 23.36 14.16 -2.44
N ASP A 76 24.40 13.37 -2.63
CA ASP A 76 24.47 12.33 -3.64
C ASP A 76 23.48 11.20 -3.36
N LEU A 77 23.32 10.78 -2.10
CA LEU A 77 22.32 9.78 -1.71
C LEU A 77 20.89 10.34 -1.79
N GLN A 78 20.71 11.64 -1.58
CA GLN A 78 19.41 12.27 -1.78
C GLN A 78 19.00 12.25 -3.26
N VAL A 79 19.93 12.57 -4.17
CA VAL A 79 19.67 12.49 -5.63
C VAL A 79 19.35 11.06 -6.04
N GLU A 80 20.09 10.08 -5.51
CA GLU A 80 19.85 8.67 -5.78
C GLU A 80 18.49 8.20 -5.22
N PHE A 81 18.14 8.63 -4.00
CA PHE A 81 16.81 8.37 -3.43
C PHE A 81 15.69 8.92 -4.31
N GLU A 82 15.79 10.18 -4.75
CA GLU A 82 14.79 10.79 -5.63
C GLU A 82 14.62 10.01 -6.94
N ARG A 83 15.73 9.53 -7.52
CA ARG A 83 15.71 8.68 -8.72
C ARG A 83 14.99 7.36 -8.47
N ILE A 84 15.35 6.65 -7.40
CA ILE A 84 14.74 5.37 -7.01
C ILE A 84 13.26 5.57 -6.71
N ASP A 85 12.90 6.60 -5.99
CA ASP A 85 11.53 6.90 -5.59
C ASP A 85 10.61 7.22 -6.78
N LEU A 86 11.12 7.93 -7.79
CA LEU A 86 10.41 8.15 -9.05
C LEU A 86 10.19 6.84 -9.83
N LEU A 87 11.23 6.02 -9.95
CA LEU A 87 11.12 4.72 -10.62
C LEU A 87 10.13 3.81 -9.88
N LEU A 88 10.22 3.76 -8.56
CA LEU A 88 9.30 3.01 -7.71
C LEU A 88 7.85 3.46 -7.90
N THR A 89 7.61 4.77 -7.87
CA THR A 89 6.27 5.33 -8.08
C THR A 89 5.71 4.93 -9.44
N GLY A 90 6.52 5.00 -10.50
CA GLY A 90 6.12 4.57 -11.84
C GLY A 90 5.82 3.07 -11.93
N LEU A 91 6.64 2.22 -11.30
CA LEU A 91 6.41 0.77 -11.28
C LEU A 91 5.14 0.40 -10.53
N LEU A 92 4.92 0.99 -9.35
CA LEU A 92 3.72 0.75 -8.55
C LEU A 92 2.45 1.26 -9.25
N ALA A 93 2.51 2.46 -9.86
CA ALA A 93 1.41 3.00 -10.64
C ALA A 93 1.01 2.06 -11.79
N ARG A 94 2.00 1.57 -12.56
CA ARG A 94 1.77 0.63 -13.65
C ARG A 94 1.23 -0.71 -13.18
N SER A 95 1.77 -1.28 -12.10
CA SER A 95 1.29 -2.55 -11.54
C SER A 95 -0.15 -2.43 -11.06
N THR A 96 -0.49 -1.34 -10.36
CA THR A 96 -1.84 -1.07 -9.90
C THR A 96 -2.80 -0.85 -11.08
N ARG A 97 -2.39 -0.06 -12.10
CA ARG A 97 -3.16 0.12 -13.33
C ARG A 97 -3.47 -1.21 -14.01
N ASN A 98 -2.46 -2.05 -14.18
CA ASN A 98 -2.63 -3.34 -14.85
C ASN A 98 -3.59 -4.24 -14.07
N TYR A 99 -3.53 -4.22 -12.74
CA TYR A 99 -4.48 -4.95 -11.91
C TYR A 99 -5.93 -4.49 -12.19
N PHE A 100 -6.23 -3.20 -12.08
CA PHE A 100 -7.58 -2.68 -12.25
C PHE A 100 -8.07 -2.75 -13.71
N ALA A 101 -7.16 -2.68 -14.69
CA ALA A 101 -7.51 -2.84 -16.11
C ALA A 101 -8.00 -4.26 -16.46
N ASN A 102 -7.60 -5.27 -15.67
CA ASN A 102 -8.06 -6.65 -15.86
C ASN A 102 -9.38 -6.97 -15.15
N LEU A 103 -9.89 -6.07 -14.32
CA LEU A 103 -11.22 -6.20 -13.71
C LEU A 103 -12.30 -5.90 -14.75
N ARG A 104 -13.00 -6.94 -15.22
CA ARG A 104 -14.09 -6.78 -16.18
C ARG A 104 -15.29 -6.06 -15.55
N ASP A 105 -16.00 -5.30 -16.35
CA ASP A 105 -17.19 -4.55 -15.89
C ASP A 105 -18.34 -5.45 -15.41
N ASP A 106 -18.44 -6.65 -15.94
CA ASP A 106 -19.45 -7.67 -15.60
C ASP A 106 -19.01 -8.60 -14.47
N GLN A 107 -17.77 -8.52 -14.03
CA GLN A 107 -17.25 -9.37 -12.96
C GLN A 107 -17.92 -9.05 -11.62
N ALA A 108 -18.45 -10.08 -10.96
CA ALA A 108 -18.97 -9.95 -9.61
C ALA A 108 -17.83 -9.62 -8.63
N LEU A 109 -18.05 -8.58 -7.83
CA LEU A 109 -17.10 -8.18 -6.79
C LEU A 109 -17.53 -8.78 -5.44
N PRO A 110 -16.58 -9.21 -4.59
CA PRO A 110 -16.92 -9.73 -3.28
C PRO A 110 -17.53 -8.65 -2.40
N MET A 111 -18.32 -9.07 -1.40
CA MET A 111 -18.82 -8.18 -0.36
C MET A 111 -17.64 -7.52 0.38
N GLY A 112 -17.71 -6.23 0.62
CA GLY A 112 -16.59 -5.47 1.20
C GLY A 112 -15.55 -5.01 0.18
N ALA A 113 -15.77 -5.22 -1.12
CA ALA A 113 -14.83 -4.77 -2.14
C ALA A 113 -14.66 -3.25 -2.16
N ARG A 114 -15.70 -2.49 -1.78
CA ARG A 114 -15.61 -1.03 -1.64
C ARG A 114 -14.55 -0.66 -0.60
N GLU A 115 -14.68 -1.19 0.60
CA GLU A 115 -13.78 -0.94 1.73
C GLU A 115 -12.36 -1.44 1.44
N LEU A 116 -12.23 -2.45 0.57
CA LEU A 116 -10.95 -2.94 0.11
C LEU A 116 -10.27 -1.98 -0.86
N PHE A 117 -11.02 -1.34 -1.77
CA PHE A 117 -10.45 -0.52 -2.84
C PHE A 117 -10.40 0.99 -2.51
N GLU A 118 -11.18 1.49 -1.55
CA GLU A 118 -11.08 2.90 -1.10
C GLU A 118 -9.67 3.29 -0.63
N PRO A 119 -8.96 2.48 0.18
CA PRO A 119 -7.57 2.78 0.53
C PRO A 119 -6.62 2.80 -0.67
N GLU A 120 -6.88 1.99 -1.71
CA GLU A 120 -6.06 2.01 -2.93
C GLU A 120 -6.21 3.33 -3.69
N LEU A 121 -7.43 3.84 -3.79
CA LEU A 121 -7.67 5.15 -4.37
C LEU A 121 -6.86 6.24 -3.64
N LYS A 122 -6.90 6.22 -2.32
CA LYS A 122 -6.14 7.16 -1.49
C LYS A 122 -4.64 7.05 -1.73
N ILE A 123 -4.10 5.83 -1.83
CA ILE A 123 -2.68 5.59 -2.13
C ILE A 123 -2.30 6.21 -3.49
N VAL A 124 -3.10 5.99 -4.52
CA VAL A 124 -2.85 6.55 -5.86
C VAL A 124 -2.89 8.09 -5.85
N GLU A 125 -3.84 8.68 -5.14
CA GLU A 125 -3.96 10.13 -4.98
C GLU A 125 -2.77 10.71 -4.19
N GLU A 126 -2.31 10.05 -3.14
CA GLU A 126 -1.10 10.45 -2.39
C GLU A 126 0.17 10.35 -3.24
N MET A 127 0.30 9.30 -4.07
CA MET A 127 1.42 9.17 -5.01
C MET A 127 1.42 10.34 -6.01
N ARG A 128 0.25 10.71 -6.54
CA ARG A 128 0.13 11.85 -7.43
C ARG A 128 0.52 13.16 -6.74
N ALA A 129 -0.04 13.45 -5.57
CA ALA A 129 0.28 14.64 -4.80
C ALA A 129 1.77 14.73 -4.44
N LYS A 130 2.42 13.58 -4.19
CA LYS A 130 3.86 13.51 -3.96
C LYS A 130 4.65 13.98 -5.18
N LEU A 131 4.26 13.59 -6.40
CA LEU A 131 4.96 13.97 -7.63
C LEU A 131 4.84 15.48 -7.97
N GLU A 132 3.87 16.18 -7.38
CA GLU A 132 3.71 17.63 -7.52
C GLU A 132 4.70 18.43 -6.65
N ARG A 133 5.46 17.78 -5.77
CA ARG A 133 6.46 18.45 -4.92
C ARG A 133 7.59 19.06 -5.73
N PRO A 134 8.16 20.21 -5.31
CA PRO A 134 9.22 20.94 -6.04
C PRO A 134 10.44 20.09 -6.40
N GLN A 135 10.82 19.12 -5.55
CA GLN A 135 11.97 18.23 -5.77
C GLN A 135 11.82 17.34 -7.00
N TYR A 136 10.59 17.08 -7.44
CA TYR A 136 10.28 16.26 -8.62
C TYR A 136 9.93 17.08 -9.87
N ALA A 137 9.89 18.41 -9.75
CA ALA A 137 9.55 19.29 -10.85
C ALA A 137 10.48 19.06 -12.07
N GLY A 138 9.91 18.83 -13.24
CA GLY A 138 10.64 18.53 -14.48
C GLY A 138 11.31 17.15 -14.56
N LYS A 139 11.20 16.31 -13.52
CA LYS A 139 11.78 14.96 -13.51
C LYS A 139 10.72 13.87 -13.73
N VAL A 140 9.44 14.18 -13.59
CA VAL A 140 8.34 13.23 -13.71
C VAL A 140 7.97 13.02 -15.17
N SER A 141 7.91 11.75 -15.60
CA SER A 141 7.40 11.43 -16.94
C SER A 141 5.87 11.66 -16.98
N THR A 142 5.39 12.24 -18.09
CA THR A 142 3.96 12.39 -18.37
C THR A 142 3.22 11.05 -18.30
N THR A 143 3.86 9.98 -18.78
CA THR A 143 3.31 8.62 -18.71
C THR A 143 2.97 8.18 -17.29
N VAL A 144 3.79 8.53 -16.29
CA VAL A 144 3.52 8.15 -14.89
C VAL A 144 2.30 8.91 -14.36
N VAL A 145 2.16 10.19 -14.69
CA VAL A 145 1.01 10.99 -14.31
C VAL A 145 -0.27 10.44 -14.95
N GLU A 146 -0.23 10.14 -16.24
CA GLU A 146 -1.34 9.54 -16.99
C GLU A 146 -1.73 8.17 -16.43
N ASP A 147 -0.74 7.33 -16.06
CA ASP A 147 -0.98 6.03 -15.44
C ASP A 147 -1.69 6.18 -14.08
N LEU A 148 -1.29 7.16 -13.27
CA LEU A 148 -1.95 7.44 -11.98
C LEU A 148 -3.38 7.96 -12.15
N GLU A 149 -3.61 8.88 -13.10
CA GLU A 149 -4.94 9.41 -13.39
C GLU A 149 -5.89 8.33 -13.91
N ALA A 150 -5.41 7.52 -14.87
CA ALA A 150 -6.17 6.40 -15.39
C ALA A 150 -6.50 5.39 -14.29
N THR A 151 -5.53 5.07 -13.44
CA THR A 151 -5.71 4.16 -12.30
C THR A 151 -6.76 4.69 -11.33
N ALA A 152 -6.67 5.96 -10.92
CA ALA A 152 -7.65 6.56 -10.02
C ALA A 152 -9.07 6.53 -10.63
N SER A 153 -9.21 6.79 -11.93
CA SER A 153 -10.49 6.70 -12.64
C SER A 153 -11.05 5.28 -12.64
N MET A 154 -10.21 4.27 -12.92
CA MET A 154 -10.60 2.86 -12.88
C MET A 154 -11.06 2.44 -11.49
N ILE A 155 -10.29 2.80 -10.44
CA ILE A 155 -10.63 2.47 -9.06
C ILE A 155 -11.97 3.10 -8.67
N ARG A 156 -12.21 4.39 -8.99
CA ARG A 156 -13.49 5.05 -8.72
C ARG A 156 -14.66 4.34 -9.41
N LYS A 157 -14.48 3.90 -10.67
CA LYS A 157 -15.47 3.10 -11.39
C LYS A 157 -15.76 1.78 -10.69
N VAL A 158 -14.72 1.09 -10.19
CA VAL A 158 -14.88 -0.16 -9.46
C VAL A 158 -15.59 0.08 -8.12
N ILE A 159 -15.18 1.09 -7.34
CA ILE A 159 -15.79 1.45 -6.07
C ILE A 159 -17.29 1.77 -6.24
N SER A 160 -17.67 2.48 -7.31
CA SER A 160 -19.07 2.87 -7.54
C SER A 160 -20.01 1.68 -7.74
N ARG A 161 -19.50 0.53 -8.20
CA ARG A 161 -20.28 -0.71 -8.40
C ARG A 161 -20.03 -1.77 -7.32
N ALA A 162 -19.02 -1.56 -6.48
CA ALA A 162 -18.65 -2.52 -5.45
C ALA A 162 -19.66 -2.55 -4.30
N PRO A 163 -20.07 -3.75 -3.84
CA PRO A 163 -20.89 -3.88 -2.66
C PRO A 163 -20.09 -3.45 -1.41
N SER A 164 -20.76 -2.68 -0.54
CA SER A 164 -20.23 -2.35 0.78
C SER A 164 -20.49 -3.48 1.78
N LEU A 165 -19.74 -3.45 2.89
CA LEU A 165 -20.06 -4.30 4.03
C LEU A 165 -21.43 -3.90 4.62
N PRO A 166 -22.22 -4.87 5.12
CA PRO A 166 -23.44 -4.55 5.86
C PRO A 166 -23.11 -3.67 7.06
N ASP A 167 -23.97 -2.69 7.32
CA ASP A 167 -23.87 -1.92 8.56
C ASP A 167 -24.38 -2.76 9.73
N PHE A 168 -23.49 -3.09 10.65
CA PHE A 168 -23.80 -3.84 11.87
C PHE A 168 -23.95 -2.93 13.10
N SER A 169 -23.94 -1.62 12.94
CA SER A 169 -24.06 -0.68 14.07
C SER A 169 -25.38 -0.83 14.84
N ASP A 170 -26.44 -1.27 14.17
CA ASP A 170 -27.75 -1.56 14.76
C ASP A 170 -27.94 -3.04 15.15
N ALA A 171 -26.90 -3.87 14.99
CA ALA A 171 -27.01 -5.27 15.39
C ALA A 171 -27.24 -5.34 16.91
N PRO A 172 -28.27 -6.08 17.37
CA PRO A 172 -28.51 -6.24 18.81
C PRO A 172 -27.23 -6.81 19.45
N SER A 173 -26.76 -6.12 20.51
CA SER A 173 -25.58 -6.55 21.24
C SER A 173 -25.71 -8.05 21.60
N LEU A 174 -24.74 -8.84 21.17
CA LEU A 174 -24.69 -10.26 21.51
C LEU A 174 -24.96 -10.43 23.02
N PRO A 175 -25.86 -11.32 23.42
CA PRO A 175 -26.14 -11.54 24.83
C PRO A 175 -24.82 -11.86 25.54
N LYS A 176 -24.52 -11.08 26.60
CA LYS A 176 -23.31 -11.30 27.40
C LYS A 176 -23.24 -12.77 27.78
N PRO A 177 -22.10 -13.45 27.59
CA PRO A 177 -21.97 -14.85 27.96
C PRO A 177 -22.37 -14.99 29.42
N THR A 178 -23.50 -15.66 29.64
CA THR A 178 -23.98 -15.96 31.01
C THR A 178 -22.90 -16.80 31.68
N LYS A 179 -22.39 -16.33 32.83
CA LYS A 179 -21.42 -17.02 33.67
C LYS A 179 -22.01 -18.38 34.17
N ARG A 180 -22.05 -19.39 33.29
CA ARG A 180 -22.46 -20.75 33.64
C ARG A 180 -21.50 -21.81 33.10
N LEU A 181 -20.19 -21.63 33.36
CA LEU A 181 -19.19 -22.68 33.13
C LEU A 181 -18.29 -22.93 34.35
N SER A 182 -18.70 -22.48 35.54
CA SER A 182 -17.90 -22.71 36.75
C SER A 182 -18.26 -24.01 37.51
N ASN A 183 -19.14 -24.88 37.00
CA ASN A 183 -19.54 -26.11 37.68
C ASN A 183 -19.14 -27.43 36.98
N LEU A 184 -18.29 -27.37 35.94
CA LEU A 184 -17.71 -28.56 35.28
C LEU A 184 -16.32 -28.85 35.85
N GLY A 185 -16.20 -29.24 37.11
CA GLY A 185 -14.88 -29.51 37.68
C GLY A 185 -14.90 -30.00 39.12
N ARG A 186 -15.95 -30.69 39.59
CA ARG A 186 -15.84 -31.45 40.85
C ARG A 186 -15.45 -32.90 40.53
N PRO A 187 -14.28 -33.39 40.96
CA PRO A 187 -13.94 -34.80 40.84
C PRO A 187 -14.87 -35.60 41.72
N ILE A 188 -15.49 -36.64 41.17
CA ILE A 188 -16.24 -37.66 41.91
C ILE A 188 -15.21 -38.40 42.76
N ARG A 189 -15.32 -38.25 44.09
CA ARG A 189 -14.59 -39.11 45.07
C ARG A 189 -15.33 -40.45 45.13
N THR A 190 -14.65 -41.49 44.68
CA THR A 190 -14.91 -42.86 45.06
C THR A 190 -14.19 -43.17 46.35
#